data_7a1388c8a2830c0f826fe49688b1e837
#
_entry.id   7a1388c8a2830c0f826fe49688b1e837
#
_cell.length_a   1.000
_cell.length_b   1.000
_cell.length_c   1.000
_cell.angle_alpha   90.00
_cell.angle_beta   90.00
_cell.angle_gamma   90.00
#
_symmetry.space_group_name_H-M   'P 1'
#
loop_
_entity.id
_entity.type
_entity.pdbx_description
1 polymer ?
#
loop_
_entity_poly.entity_id
_entity_poly.type
_entity_poly.pdbx_seq_one_letter_code
_entity_poly.pdbx_strand_id
1 'polypeptide(L)'
;MRPDVFKTLLHYMYTDTLPATEGEAGDDEEARSQMTRHLLVAADRYGLEGLKLLCEGELAKTRGEGNVAEMLAFADDQYCSTLKDACFGFVVASPERMERVVASYGYQQLHLRHPLILVDVLEKSLMFRKA
;
A
#
# COMPACT_ATOMS: atom_id res chain seq x y z
N MET A 1 7.03 4.99 18.98
CA MET A 1 7.47 5.24 17.58
C MET A 1 8.98 5.00 17.49
N ARG A 2 9.39 4.34 16.42
CA ARG A 2 10.83 4.08 16.20
C ARG A 2 11.55 5.41 15.94
N PRO A 3 12.80 5.57 16.43
CA PRO A 3 13.54 6.82 16.25
C PRO A 3 13.77 7.23 14.80
N ASP A 4 13.97 6.25 13.90
CA ASP A 4 14.15 6.50 12.49
C ASP A 4 12.86 7.01 11.83
N VAL A 5 11.72 6.47 12.23
CA VAL A 5 10.40 6.94 11.75
C VAL A 5 10.16 8.38 12.25
N PHE A 6 10.51 8.65 13.50
CA PHE A 6 10.36 9.98 14.08
C PHE A 6 11.21 11.02 13.34
N LYS A 7 12.46 10.65 13.01
CA LYS A 7 13.34 11.55 12.24
C LYS A 7 12.76 11.85 10.87
N THR A 8 12.23 10.84 10.19
CA THR A 8 11.61 11.01 8.87
C THR A 8 10.38 11.90 8.98
N LEU A 9 9.59 11.72 10.01
CA LEU A 9 8.42 12.55 10.28
C LEU A 9 8.81 14.01 10.47
N LEU A 10 9.84 14.27 11.28
CA LEU A 10 10.36 15.62 11.49
C LEU A 10 10.86 16.24 10.19
N HIS A 11 11.58 15.46 9.38
CA HIS A 11 12.06 15.93 8.08
C HIS A 11 10.88 16.40 7.21
N TYR A 12 9.82 15.60 7.14
CA TYR A 12 8.64 15.97 6.39
C TYR A 12 8.01 17.26 6.92
N MET A 13 7.88 17.38 8.24
CA MET A 13 7.26 18.55 8.86
C MET A 13 8.01 19.85 8.53
N TYR A 14 9.32 19.76 8.35
CA TYR A 14 10.13 20.93 7.98
C TYR A 14 10.20 21.23 6.51
N THR A 15 10.15 20.20 5.66
CA THR A 15 10.44 20.34 4.23
C THR A 15 9.27 20.02 3.32
N ASP A 16 8.18 19.47 3.85
CA ASP A 16 7.05 18.93 3.07
C ASP A 16 7.45 17.86 2.06
N THR A 17 8.62 17.24 2.26
CA THR A 17 9.11 16.18 1.37
C THR A 17 9.61 15.00 2.18
N LEU A 18 9.59 13.82 1.56
CA LEU A 18 10.24 12.65 2.14
C LEU A 18 11.74 12.71 1.85
N PRO A 19 12.59 12.25 2.81
CA PRO A 19 14.02 12.22 2.54
C PRO A 19 14.33 11.32 1.36
N ALA A 20 15.20 11.80 0.49
CA ALA A 20 15.68 11.00 -0.62
C ALA A 20 16.53 9.87 -0.08
N THR A 21 16.18 8.65 -0.40
CA THR A 21 16.99 7.50 -0.07
C THR A 21 18.02 7.34 -1.18
N GLU A 22 19.13 8.09 -1.05
CA GLU A 22 20.15 8.04 -2.05
C GLU A 22 21.04 6.81 -1.92
N GLY A 23 21.22 6.15 -3.03
CA GLY A 23 22.41 5.38 -3.32
C GLY A 23 22.60 4.05 -2.65
N GLU A 24 21.64 3.56 -1.91
CA GLU A 24 21.76 2.22 -1.38
C GLU A 24 20.93 1.25 -2.22
N ALA A 25 21.65 0.38 -2.87
CA ALA A 25 21.10 -0.55 -3.82
C ALA A 25 20.18 -1.56 -3.18
N GLY A 26 19.14 -1.89 -3.88
CA GLY A 26 18.39 -3.14 -3.86
C GLY A 26 18.01 -3.81 -2.55
N ASP A 27 18.92 -3.92 -1.64
CA ASP A 27 18.70 -4.61 -0.37
C ASP A 27 17.72 -3.88 0.54
N ASP A 28 17.52 -2.59 0.28
CA ASP A 28 16.76 -1.73 1.14
C ASP A 28 15.35 -1.44 0.66
N GLU A 29 14.92 -2.07 -0.45
CA GLU A 29 13.57 -1.84 -0.93
C GLU A 29 12.53 -2.30 0.09
N GLU A 30 12.74 -3.48 0.67
CA GLU A 30 11.87 -3.97 1.73
C GLU A 30 11.96 -3.12 2.98
N ALA A 31 13.16 -2.71 3.36
CA ALA A 31 13.37 -1.82 4.50
C ALA A 31 12.68 -0.48 4.28
N ARG A 32 12.76 0.09 3.08
CA ARG A 32 12.04 1.31 2.72
C ARG A 32 10.53 1.12 2.80
N SER A 33 10.05 -0.01 2.30
CA SER A 33 8.62 -0.33 2.35
C SER A 33 8.14 -0.39 3.80
N GLN A 34 8.90 -1.03 4.67
CA GLN A 34 8.57 -1.11 6.09
C GLN A 34 8.58 0.28 6.73
N MET A 35 9.60 1.09 6.44
CA MET A 35 9.68 2.46 6.93
C MET A 35 8.48 3.27 6.47
N THR A 36 8.11 3.16 5.20
CA THR A 36 6.97 3.88 4.63
C THR A 36 5.67 3.47 5.30
N ARG A 37 5.50 2.19 5.59
CA ARG A 37 4.31 1.70 6.32
C ARG A 37 4.24 2.27 7.73
N HIS A 38 5.37 2.27 8.45
CA HIS A 38 5.41 2.87 9.79
C HIS A 38 5.13 4.34 9.75
N LEU A 39 5.67 5.03 8.76
CA LEU A 39 5.46 6.47 8.59
C LEU A 39 4.00 6.78 8.25
N LEU A 40 3.37 5.96 7.43
CA LEU A 40 1.96 6.10 7.08
C LEU A 40 1.07 5.96 8.32
N VAL A 41 1.34 4.96 9.16
CA VAL A 41 0.60 4.76 10.41
C VAL A 41 0.75 5.99 11.31
N ALA A 42 1.97 6.53 11.41
CA ALA A 42 2.22 7.73 12.22
C ALA A 42 1.48 8.94 11.64
N ALA A 43 1.49 9.09 10.32
CA ALA A 43 0.81 10.20 9.65
C ALA A 43 -0.71 10.14 9.89
N ASP A 44 -1.28 8.95 9.82
CA ASP A 44 -2.70 8.74 10.10
C ASP A 44 -3.02 9.10 11.55
N ARG A 45 -2.17 8.63 12.46
CA ARG A 45 -2.35 8.86 13.89
C ARG A 45 -2.30 10.34 14.26
N TYR A 46 -1.42 11.10 13.61
CA TYR A 46 -1.23 12.53 13.92
C TYR A 46 -1.99 13.46 12.98
N GLY A 47 -2.83 12.92 12.10
CA GLY A 47 -3.66 13.75 11.22
C GLY A 47 -2.91 14.44 10.09
N LEU A 48 -1.76 13.91 9.67
CA LEU A 48 -0.94 14.50 8.62
C LEU A 48 -1.35 13.93 7.25
N GLU A 49 -2.44 14.47 6.71
CA GLU A 49 -3.04 13.96 5.47
C GLU A 49 -2.10 14.00 4.27
N GLY A 50 -1.33 15.08 4.12
CA GLY A 50 -0.36 15.21 3.02
C GLY A 50 0.70 14.13 3.07
N LEU A 51 1.24 13.87 4.25
CA LEU A 51 2.23 12.81 4.44
C LEU A 51 1.64 11.45 4.20
N LYS A 52 0.42 11.21 4.66
CA LYS A 52 -0.28 9.95 4.44
C LYS A 52 -0.42 9.68 2.94
N LEU A 53 -0.83 10.68 2.15
CA LEU A 53 -0.96 10.55 0.71
C LEU A 53 0.38 10.26 0.03
N LEU A 54 1.46 10.90 0.46
CA LEU A 54 2.79 10.61 -0.07
C LEU A 54 3.20 9.17 0.21
N CYS A 55 2.93 8.68 1.42
CA CYS A 55 3.24 7.29 1.78
C CYS A 55 2.43 6.30 0.96
N GLU A 56 1.14 6.58 0.75
CA GLU A 56 0.30 5.74 -0.11
C GLU A 56 0.86 5.66 -1.52
N GLY A 57 1.30 6.79 -2.08
CA GLY A 57 1.90 6.83 -3.40
C GLY A 57 3.19 6.03 -3.49
N GLU A 58 4.05 6.14 -2.47
CA GLU A 58 5.31 5.39 -2.45
C GLU A 58 5.06 3.88 -2.34
N LEU A 59 4.11 3.47 -1.50
CA LEU A 59 3.76 2.06 -1.39
C LEU A 59 3.16 1.52 -2.68
N ALA A 60 2.32 2.32 -3.34
CA ALA A 60 1.70 1.91 -4.60
C ALA A 60 2.73 1.65 -5.70
N LYS A 61 3.86 2.35 -5.68
CA LYS A 61 4.94 2.12 -6.65
C LYS A 61 5.57 0.75 -6.53
N THR A 62 5.51 0.14 -5.36
CA THR A 62 6.12 -1.16 -5.09
C THR A 62 5.13 -2.32 -5.19
N ARG A 63 3.91 -2.05 -5.64
CA ARG A 63 2.90 -3.11 -5.73
C ARG A 63 3.29 -4.17 -6.76
N GLY A 64 3.04 -5.43 -6.42
CA GLY A 64 3.32 -6.54 -7.29
C GLY A 64 2.44 -7.73 -6.93
N GLU A 65 2.46 -8.77 -7.76
CA GLU A 65 1.63 -9.94 -7.53
C GLU A 65 1.92 -10.62 -6.19
N GLY A 66 3.17 -10.54 -5.73
CA GLY A 66 3.57 -11.18 -4.47
C GLY A 66 3.18 -10.42 -3.22
N ASN A 67 2.86 -9.13 -3.32
CA ASN A 67 2.59 -8.30 -2.14
C ASN A 67 1.25 -7.55 -2.17
N VAL A 68 0.54 -7.58 -3.28
CA VAL A 68 -0.67 -6.76 -3.43
C VAL A 68 -1.76 -7.14 -2.43
N ALA A 69 -1.89 -8.42 -2.10
CA ALA A 69 -2.89 -8.85 -1.13
C ALA A 69 -2.58 -8.31 0.27
N GLU A 70 -1.33 -8.37 0.70
CA GLU A 70 -0.91 -7.80 1.97
C GLU A 70 -1.08 -6.28 1.98
N MET A 71 -0.80 -5.65 0.86
CA MET A 71 -0.95 -4.20 0.71
C MET A 71 -2.42 -3.78 0.79
N LEU A 72 -3.32 -4.57 0.20
CA LEU A 72 -4.76 -4.34 0.33
C LEU A 72 -5.22 -4.44 1.78
N ALA A 73 -4.75 -5.46 2.50
CA ALA A 73 -5.08 -5.63 3.92
C ALA A 73 -4.60 -4.43 4.73
N PHE A 74 -3.37 -3.99 4.50
CA PHE A 74 -2.80 -2.83 5.16
C PHE A 74 -3.60 -1.56 4.85
N ALA A 75 -3.95 -1.35 3.59
CA ALA A 75 -4.71 -0.18 3.16
C ALA A 75 -6.10 -0.16 3.80
N ASP A 76 -6.73 -1.32 3.92
CA ASP A 76 -8.04 -1.43 4.58
C ASP A 76 -7.94 -1.11 6.06
N ASP A 77 -6.92 -1.65 6.74
CA ASP A 77 -6.70 -1.41 8.17
C ASP A 77 -6.41 0.05 8.47
N GLN A 78 -5.71 0.74 7.58
CA GLN A 78 -5.32 2.14 7.78
C GLN A 78 -6.23 3.14 7.06
N TYR A 79 -7.31 2.68 6.47
CA TYR A 79 -8.28 3.52 5.75
C TYR A 79 -7.63 4.32 4.63
N CYS A 80 -6.77 3.68 3.85
CA CYS A 80 -6.01 4.29 2.76
C CYS A 80 -6.71 4.06 1.43
N SER A 81 -7.68 4.92 1.08
CA SER A 81 -8.48 4.74 -0.14
C SER A 81 -7.65 4.83 -1.42
N THR A 82 -6.68 5.74 -1.47
CA THR A 82 -5.83 5.91 -2.64
C THR A 82 -4.98 4.68 -2.92
N LEU A 83 -4.35 4.14 -1.87
CA LEU A 83 -3.54 2.92 -1.99
C LEU A 83 -4.44 1.72 -2.35
N LYS A 84 -5.59 1.64 -1.73
CA LYS A 84 -6.56 0.58 -1.97
C LYS A 84 -7.00 0.57 -3.44
N ASP A 85 -7.35 1.73 -3.99
CA ASP A 85 -7.74 1.86 -5.39
C ASP A 85 -6.60 1.50 -6.35
N ALA A 86 -5.37 1.89 -6.03
CA ALA A 86 -4.21 1.53 -6.83
C ALA A 86 -4.00 0.01 -6.87
N CYS A 87 -4.17 -0.65 -5.73
CA CYS A 87 -4.04 -2.10 -5.64
C CYS A 87 -5.17 -2.81 -6.39
N PHE A 88 -6.40 -2.34 -6.27
CA PHE A 88 -7.52 -2.91 -7.02
C PHE A 88 -7.29 -2.78 -8.52
N GLY A 89 -6.88 -1.60 -8.99
CA GLY A 89 -6.57 -1.38 -10.40
C GLY A 89 -5.50 -2.32 -10.92
N PHE A 90 -4.47 -2.54 -10.11
CA PHE A 90 -3.39 -3.47 -10.44
C PHE A 90 -3.90 -4.90 -10.61
N VAL A 91 -4.72 -5.37 -9.66
CA VAL A 91 -5.23 -6.75 -9.67
C VAL A 91 -6.14 -6.99 -10.86
N VAL A 92 -7.06 -6.07 -11.14
CA VAL A 92 -8.09 -6.28 -12.16
C VAL A 92 -7.65 -5.89 -13.57
N ALA A 93 -6.46 -5.32 -13.73
CA ALA A 93 -5.95 -4.88 -15.03
C ALA A 93 -5.69 -6.04 -15.98
N SER A 94 -5.41 -7.24 -15.47
CA SER A 94 -5.12 -8.42 -16.27
C SER A 94 -5.83 -9.63 -15.67
N PRO A 95 -6.61 -10.38 -16.47
CA PRO A 95 -7.26 -11.60 -15.96
C PRO A 95 -6.26 -12.64 -15.45
N GLU A 96 -5.11 -12.78 -16.11
CA GLU A 96 -4.07 -13.71 -15.69
C GLU A 96 -3.48 -13.30 -14.34
N ARG A 97 -3.24 -12.01 -14.15
CA ARG A 97 -2.74 -11.48 -12.88
C ARG A 97 -3.75 -11.71 -11.77
N MET A 98 -5.02 -11.43 -12.03
CA MET A 98 -6.08 -11.63 -11.05
C MET A 98 -6.14 -13.10 -10.62
N GLU A 99 -6.03 -14.02 -11.56
CA GLU A 99 -6.04 -15.44 -11.27
C GLU A 99 -4.87 -15.84 -10.37
N ARG A 100 -3.67 -15.35 -10.68
CA ARG A 100 -2.48 -15.64 -9.87
C ARG A 100 -2.58 -15.05 -8.47
N VAL A 101 -3.10 -13.84 -8.35
CA VAL A 101 -3.26 -13.17 -7.05
C VAL A 101 -4.28 -13.92 -6.20
N VAL A 102 -5.41 -14.30 -6.78
CA VAL A 102 -6.46 -15.04 -6.06
C VAL A 102 -5.94 -16.37 -5.55
N ALA A 103 -5.05 -17.02 -6.30
CA ALA A 103 -4.46 -18.29 -5.89
C ALA A 103 -3.35 -18.13 -4.85
N SER A 104 -2.90 -16.91 -4.56
CA SER A 104 -1.80 -16.68 -3.63
C SER A 104 -2.21 -16.88 -2.18
N TYR A 105 -1.23 -17.22 -1.34
CA TYR A 105 -1.44 -17.37 0.09
C TYR A 105 -1.91 -16.06 0.73
N GLY A 106 -1.33 -14.94 0.32
CA GLY A 106 -1.70 -13.63 0.83
C GLY A 106 -3.18 -13.31 0.62
N TYR A 107 -3.70 -13.65 -0.55
CA TYR A 107 -5.12 -13.44 -0.86
C TYR A 107 -6.02 -14.33 0.01
N GLN A 108 -5.59 -15.56 0.27
CA GLN A 108 -6.34 -16.46 1.16
C GLN A 108 -6.41 -15.91 2.58
N GLN A 109 -5.33 -15.31 3.06
CA GLN A 109 -5.32 -14.63 4.37
C GLN A 109 -6.24 -13.42 4.35
N LEU A 110 -6.26 -12.68 3.25
CA LEU A 110 -7.15 -11.55 3.05
C LEU A 110 -8.61 -11.98 3.14
N HIS A 111 -8.94 -13.12 2.53
CA HIS A 111 -10.29 -13.69 2.57
C HIS A 111 -10.77 -13.90 4.01
N LEU A 112 -9.89 -14.36 4.88
CA LEU A 112 -10.24 -14.65 6.28
C LEU A 112 -10.38 -13.38 7.12
N ARG A 113 -9.53 -12.39 6.89
CA ARG A 113 -9.43 -11.20 7.73
C ARG A 113 -10.24 -10.02 7.23
N HIS A 114 -10.42 -9.92 5.91
CA HIS A 114 -11.06 -8.76 5.27
C HIS A 114 -12.03 -9.22 4.19
N PRO A 115 -13.12 -9.90 4.57
CA PRO A 115 -14.04 -10.46 3.56
C PRO A 115 -14.70 -9.41 2.66
N LEU A 116 -14.87 -8.18 3.15
CA LEU A 116 -15.49 -7.11 2.36
C LEU A 116 -14.60 -6.65 1.21
N ILE A 117 -13.29 -6.83 1.31
CA ILE A 117 -12.37 -6.51 0.21
C ILE A 117 -12.67 -7.40 -1.01
N LEU A 118 -13.08 -8.64 -0.78
CA LEU A 118 -13.42 -9.56 -1.86
C LEU A 118 -14.59 -9.03 -2.69
N VAL A 119 -15.58 -8.45 -2.01
CA VAL A 119 -16.71 -7.81 -2.69
C VAL A 119 -16.24 -6.63 -3.52
N ASP A 120 -15.35 -5.81 -2.96
CA ASP A 120 -14.79 -4.65 -3.68
C ASP A 120 -13.99 -5.09 -4.92
N VAL A 121 -13.19 -6.14 -4.80
CA VAL A 121 -12.44 -6.69 -5.94
C VAL A 121 -13.40 -7.16 -7.03
N LEU A 122 -14.46 -7.85 -6.66
CA LEU A 122 -15.45 -8.34 -7.61
C LEU A 122 -16.15 -7.18 -8.31
N GLU A 123 -16.56 -6.16 -7.59
CA GLU A 123 -17.20 -4.98 -8.15
C GLU A 123 -16.27 -4.25 -9.13
N LYS A 124 -15.02 -4.06 -8.77
CA LYS A 124 -14.03 -3.42 -9.64
C LYS A 124 -13.79 -4.25 -10.90
N SER A 125 -13.73 -5.57 -10.77
CA SER A 125 -13.58 -6.47 -11.90
C SER A 125 -14.75 -6.33 -12.89
N LEU A 126 -15.96 -6.25 -12.38
CA LEU A 126 -17.14 -6.07 -13.22
C LEU A 126 -17.14 -4.71 -13.94
N MET A 127 -16.70 -3.67 -13.25
CA MET A 127 -16.57 -2.34 -13.86
C MET A 127 -15.57 -2.35 -15.02
N PHE A 128 -14.46 -3.01 -14.87
CA PHE A 128 -13.45 -3.11 -15.92
C PHE A 128 -13.96 -3.89 -17.14
N ARG A 129 -14.79 -4.90 -16.92
CA ARG A 129 -15.36 -5.70 -18.02
C ARG A 129 -16.39 -4.93 -18.85
N LYS A 130 -17.01 -3.92 -18.27
CA LYS A 130 -18.01 -3.11 -18.95
C LYS A 130 -17.41 -1.98 -19.77
N ALA A 131 -16.17 -1.69 -19.56
CA ALA A 131 -15.48 -0.58 -20.23
C ALA A 131 -15.04 -0.91 -21.65
#